data_62f6b5562ce5251da809f95b9b9e3a55
#
_entry.id   62f6b5562ce5251da809f95b9b9e3a55
#
_cell.length_a   1.000
_cell.length_b   1.000
_cell.length_c   1.000
_cell.angle_alpha   90.00
_cell.angle_beta   90.00
_cell.angle_gamma   90.00
#
_symmetry.space_group_name_H-M   'P 1'
#
loop_
_entity.id
_entity.type
_entity.pdbx_description
1 polymer ?
#
loop_
_entity_poly.entity_id
_entity_poly.type
_entity_poly.pdbx_seq_one_letter_code
_entity_poly.pdbx_strand_id
1 'polypeptide(L)'
;EFAVRGSIIDLFLSDNKNPLRLDFFDNFLSNIYEFDKFTQKKINQVTNEITISPTSELIINNDSLNKFRSSFRNLFTDYMHSYAYNSFSDFHFPKGGENFLPLFNDKLSNIFSYCKN
;
A
#
# COMPACT_ATOMS: atom_id res chain seq x y z
N GLU A 1 -6.68 -4.53 -3.19
CA GLU A 1 -7.15 -3.65 -4.29
C GLU A 1 -8.15 -2.63 -3.76
N PHE A 2 -8.25 -1.46 -4.40
CA PHE A 2 -9.25 -0.45 -4.04
C PHE A 2 -9.76 0.31 -5.26
N ALA A 3 -10.95 0.89 -5.14
CA ALA A 3 -11.52 1.81 -6.11
C ALA A 3 -12.22 2.97 -5.40
N VAL A 4 -12.11 4.17 -5.96
CA VAL A 4 -12.75 5.38 -5.44
C VAL A 4 -13.77 5.90 -6.46
N ARG A 5 -15.01 6.16 -5.99
CA ARG A 5 -16.11 6.68 -6.83
C ARG A 5 -16.89 7.73 -6.04
N GLY A 6 -16.57 8.99 -6.27
CA GLY A 6 -17.18 10.09 -5.50
C GLY A 6 -16.91 9.95 -4.01
N SER A 7 -17.96 9.84 -3.21
CA SER A 7 -17.91 9.66 -1.76
C SER A 7 -17.79 8.20 -1.31
N ILE A 8 -17.57 7.26 -2.24
CA ILE A 8 -17.48 5.82 -1.95
C ILE A 8 -16.07 5.33 -2.18
N ILE A 9 -15.56 4.53 -1.25
CA ILE A 9 -14.32 3.77 -1.39
C ILE A 9 -14.65 2.29 -1.27
N ASP A 10 -14.38 1.53 -2.33
CA ASP A 10 -14.46 0.08 -2.32
C ASP A 10 -13.08 -0.52 -2.03
N LEU A 11 -12.98 -1.40 -1.04
CA LEU A 11 -11.76 -2.07 -0.63
C LEU A 11 -11.91 -3.59 -0.78
N PHE A 12 -10.95 -4.25 -1.41
CA PHE A 12 -10.85 -5.70 -1.38
C PHE A 12 -9.58 -6.10 -0.64
N LEU A 13 -9.75 -6.44 0.62
CA LEU A 13 -8.67 -6.87 1.52
C LEU A 13 -8.38 -8.35 1.30
N SER A 14 -7.11 -8.75 1.48
CA SER A 14 -6.67 -10.16 1.30
C SER A 14 -7.38 -11.12 2.24
N ASP A 15 -7.70 -10.65 3.43
CA ASP A 15 -8.26 -11.47 4.51
C ASP A 15 -9.80 -11.54 4.47
N ASN A 16 -10.42 -10.77 3.59
CA ASN A 16 -11.87 -10.71 3.47
C ASN A 16 -12.37 -11.54 2.29
N LYS A 17 -13.47 -12.28 2.53
CA LYS A 17 -14.17 -13.06 1.49
C LYS A 17 -14.86 -12.14 0.48
N ASN A 18 -15.46 -11.07 0.96
CA ASN A 18 -16.20 -10.09 0.19
C ASN A 18 -15.52 -8.72 0.26
N PRO A 19 -15.65 -7.88 -0.78
CA PRO A 19 -15.18 -6.51 -0.71
C PRO A 19 -16.00 -5.69 0.28
N LEU A 20 -15.35 -4.66 0.83
CA LEU A 20 -15.95 -3.69 1.73
C LEU A 20 -16.23 -2.40 0.98
N ARG A 21 -17.36 -1.78 1.27
CA ARG A 21 -17.70 -0.44 0.80
C ARG A 21 -17.76 0.51 1.97
N LEU A 22 -17.03 1.61 1.84
CA LEU A 22 -16.98 2.71 2.78
C LEU A 22 -17.74 3.88 2.15
N ASP A 23 -18.84 4.28 2.78
CA ASP A 23 -19.59 5.45 2.37
C ASP A 23 -19.18 6.65 3.22
N PHE A 24 -18.78 7.73 2.56
CA PHE A 24 -18.44 8.98 3.22
C PHE A 24 -19.54 10.03 3.02
N PHE A 25 -19.81 10.79 4.05
CA PHE A 25 -20.55 12.03 3.97
C PHE A 25 -19.57 13.17 4.32
N ASP A 26 -19.23 13.95 3.32
CA ASP A 26 -18.15 14.93 3.41
C ASP A 26 -16.83 14.21 3.84
N ASN A 27 -16.24 14.58 4.97
CA ASN A 27 -15.03 13.97 5.52
C ASN A 27 -15.31 12.90 6.59
N PHE A 28 -16.57 12.51 6.78
CA PHE A 28 -16.97 11.54 7.80
C PHE A 28 -17.33 10.20 7.18
N LEU A 29 -16.78 9.12 7.73
CA LEU A 29 -17.18 7.78 7.38
C LEU A 29 -18.57 7.48 7.97
N SER A 30 -19.57 7.37 7.11
CA SER A 30 -20.96 7.17 7.51
C SER A 30 -21.32 5.70 7.69
N ASN A 31 -20.86 4.85 6.76
CA ASN A 31 -21.17 3.43 6.76
C ASN A 31 -20.03 2.59 6.26
N ILE A 32 -19.93 1.37 6.79
CA ILE A 32 -19.08 0.31 6.28
C ILE A 32 -19.95 -0.93 6.09
N TYR A 33 -19.91 -1.54 4.91
CA TYR A 33 -20.62 -2.79 4.66
C TYR A 33 -19.93 -3.68 3.64
N GLU A 34 -20.17 -4.98 3.75
CA GLU A 34 -19.78 -5.94 2.72
C GLU A 34 -20.77 -5.89 1.57
N PHE A 35 -20.28 -6.04 0.35
CA PHE A 35 -21.13 -6.13 -0.83
C PHE A 35 -20.68 -7.25 -1.78
N ASP A 36 -21.62 -7.73 -2.56
CA ASP A 36 -21.35 -8.71 -3.60
C ASP A 36 -20.72 -8.02 -4.83
N LYS A 37 -19.54 -8.48 -5.24
CA LYS A 37 -18.78 -7.85 -6.32
C LYS A 37 -19.46 -7.88 -7.69
N PHE A 38 -20.36 -8.85 -7.93
CA PHE A 38 -21.05 -9.01 -9.19
C PHE A 38 -22.37 -8.24 -9.23
N THR A 39 -23.18 -8.41 -8.19
CA THR A 39 -24.50 -7.77 -8.12
C THR A 39 -24.48 -6.38 -7.52
N GLN A 40 -23.36 -6.00 -6.89
CA GLN A 40 -23.17 -4.74 -6.16
C GLN A 40 -24.15 -4.54 -4.98
N LYS A 41 -24.85 -5.60 -4.58
CA LYS A 41 -25.81 -5.55 -3.47
C LYS A 41 -25.10 -5.69 -2.14
N LYS A 42 -25.58 -4.94 -1.14
CA LYS A 42 -25.14 -5.06 0.24
C LYS A 42 -25.44 -6.46 0.77
N ILE A 43 -24.45 -7.06 1.44
CA ILE A 43 -24.55 -8.36 2.10
C ILE A 43 -24.76 -8.13 3.60
N ASN A 44 -23.76 -7.56 4.26
CA ASN A 44 -23.72 -7.34 5.71
C ASN A 44 -23.28 -5.93 6.05
N GLN A 45 -23.82 -5.38 7.15
CA GLN A 45 -23.28 -4.18 7.76
C GLN A 45 -22.06 -4.57 8.60
N VAL A 46 -20.95 -3.87 8.40
CA VAL A 46 -19.78 -3.97 9.29
C VAL A 46 -19.92 -2.91 10.38
N THR A 47 -19.74 -3.31 11.61
CA THR A 47 -19.88 -2.38 12.74
C THR A 47 -18.59 -1.61 12.96
N ASN A 48 -18.69 -0.32 13.02
CA ASN A 48 -17.80 0.70 13.56
C ASN A 48 -16.35 0.79 13.09
N GLU A 49 -15.61 -0.30 12.88
CA GLU A 49 -14.20 -0.23 12.47
C GLU A 49 -13.75 -1.40 11.62
N ILE A 50 -12.77 -1.15 10.78
CA ILE A 50 -12.04 -2.17 10.01
C ILE A 50 -10.55 -1.99 10.23
N THR A 51 -9.83 -3.09 10.25
CA THR A 51 -8.37 -3.09 10.25
C THR A 51 -7.87 -3.31 8.83
N ILE A 52 -7.06 -2.39 8.33
CA ILE A 52 -6.42 -2.49 7.01
C ILE A 52 -4.94 -2.76 7.23
N SER A 53 -4.51 -3.97 6.88
CA SER A 53 -3.10 -4.33 6.92
C SER A 53 -2.38 -3.80 5.68
N PRO A 54 -1.13 -3.33 5.82
CA PRO A 54 -0.31 -2.95 4.67
C PRO A 54 -0.15 -4.13 3.71
N THR A 55 -0.22 -3.85 2.41
CA THR A 55 0.00 -4.86 1.36
C THR A 55 1.46 -4.94 0.91
N SER A 56 2.30 -4.04 1.40
CA SER A 56 3.72 -3.95 1.09
C SER A 56 4.52 -3.60 2.34
N GLU A 57 5.69 -4.19 2.46
CA GLU A 57 6.67 -3.82 3.49
C GLU A 57 7.30 -2.46 3.24
N LEU A 58 7.19 -1.96 2.01
CA LEU A 58 7.74 -0.68 1.61
C LEU A 58 6.67 0.42 1.70
N ILE A 59 6.90 1.35 2.61
CA ILE A 59 6.09 2.57 2.75
C ILE A 59 6.82 3.69 2.01
N ILE A 60 6.24 4.15 0.90
CA ILE A 60 6.78 5.27 0.11
C ILE A 60 6.18 6.57 0.65
N ASN A 61 7.03 7.33 1.33
CA ASN A 61 6.76 8.71 1.75
C ASN A 61 7.96 9.60 1.38
N ASN A 62 7.89 10.88 1.65
CA ASN A 62 8.96 11.82 1.28
C ASN A 62 10.30 11.45 1.93
N ASP A 63 10.31 11.01 3.17
CA ASP A 63 11.54 10.68 3.90
C ASP A 63 12.19 9.41 3.36
N SER A 64 11.40 8.34 3.20
CA SER A 64 11.87 7.08 2.64
C SER A 64 12.34 7.24 1.19
N LEU A 65 11.67 8.10 0.42
CA LEU A 65 12.04 8.38 -0.96
C LEU A 65 13.35 9.19 -1.06
N ASN A 66 13.54 10.18 -0.20
CA ASN A 66 14.80 10.94 -0.16
C ASN A 66 15.98 10.03 0.18
N LYS A 67 15.79 9.11 1.10
CA LYS A 67 16.78 8.11 1.44
C LYS A 67 17.08 7.17 0.28
N PHE A 68 16.04 6.64 -0.37
CA PHE A 68 16.19 5.83 -1.58
C PHE A 68 17.00 6.57 -2.65
N ARG A 69 16.63 7.80 -2.96
CA ARG A 69 17.33 8.62 -3.98
C ARG A 69 18.80 8.79 -3.65
N SER A 70 19.13 9.09 -2.40
CA SER A 70 20.52 9.24 -1.96
C SER A 70 21.29 7.93 -2.08
N SER A 71 20.73 6.84 -1.58
CA SER A 71 21.33 5.50 -1.63
C SER A 71 21.52 5.03 -3.08
N PHE A 72 20.50 5.24 -3.92
CA PHE A 72 20.55 4.84 -5.33
C PHE A 72 21.65 5.58 -6.11
N ARG A 73 21.75 6.90 -5.93
CA ARG A 73 22.81 7.73 -6.58
C ARG A 73 24.22 7.34 -6.15
N ASN A 74 24.39 6.91 -4.91
CA ASN A 74 25.68 6.45 -4.39
C ASN A 74 26.12 5.13 -5.00
N LEU A 75 25.17 4.28 -5.39
CA LEU A 75 25.43 2.95 -5.93
C LEU A 75 25.45 2.89 -7.46
N PHE A 76 24.67 3.74 -8.11
CA PHE A 76 24.47 3.70 -9.56
C PHE A 76 24.79 5.06 -10.20
N THR A 77 25.78 5.08 -11.08
CA THR A 77 26.22 6.31 -11.77
C THR A 77 25.19 6.81 -12.80
N ASP A 78 24.48 5.89 -13.47
CA ASP A 78 23.49 6.21 -14.51
C ASP A 78 22.04 6.13 -13.98
N TYR A 79 21.82 6.68 -12.79
CA TYR A 79 20.52 6.62 -12.11
C TYR A 79 19.39 7.32 -12.89
N MET A 80 19.73 8.39 -13.67
CA MET A 80 18.71 9.18 -14.40
C MET A 80 17.95 8.38 -15.45
N HIS A 81 18.58 7.37 -16.05
CA HIS A 81 17.98 6.49 -17.06
C HIS A 81 17.36 5.22 -16.42
N SER A 82 17.46 5.07 -15.11
CA SER A 82 16.90 3.92 -14.43
C SER A 82 15.38 4.01 -14.33
N TYR A 83 14.69 3.01 -14.89
CA TYR A 83 13.23 2.89 -14.75
C TYR A 83 12.81 2.82 -13.29
N ALA A 84 13.53 2.05 -12.45
CA ALA A 84 13.21 1.94 -11.04
C ALA A 84 13.36 3.28 -10.30
N TYR A 85 14.45 4.01 -10.56
CA TYR A 85 14.68 5.32 -9.93
C TYR A 85 13.58 6.32 -10.28
N ASN A 86 13.20 6.39 -11.55
CA ASN A 86 12.16 7.31 -12.02
C ASN A 86 10.79 6.91 -11.47
N SER A 87 10.42 5.62 -11.55
CA SER A 87 9.14 5.15 -11.03
C SER A 87 8.95 5.46 -9.55
N PHE A 88 9.93 5.12 -8.71
CA PHE A 88 9.85 5.46 -7.28
C PHE A 88 9.82 6.97 -7.03
N SER A 89 10.58 7.74 -7.82
CA SER A 89 10.57 9.20 -7.70
C SER A 89 9.21 9.82 -8.00
N ASP A 90 8.40 9.15 -8.82
CA ASP A 90 7.02 9.54 -9.14
C ASP A 90 5.98 8.87 -8.22
N PHE A 91 6.43 8.32 -7.09
CA PHE A 91 5.58 7.60 -6.13
C PHE A 91 4.88 6.36 -6.72
N HIS A 92 5.44 5.77 -7.79
CA HIS A 92 4.97 4.51 -8.34
C HIS A 92 5.84 3.35 -7.90
N PHE A 93 5.20 2.26 -7.49
CA PHE A 93 5.90 1.02 -7.14
C PHE A 93 6.12 0.18 -8.42
N PRO A 94 7.36 0.09 -8.94
CA PRO A 94 7.62 -0.69 -10.14
C PRO A 94 7.56 -2.18 -9.86
N LYS A 95 7.32 -2.99 -10.88
CA LYS A 95 7.42 -4.45 -10.79
C LYS A 95 8.83 -4.83 -10.36
N GLY A 96 8.96 -5.68 -9.33
CA GLY A 96 10.24 -6.04 -8.74
C GLY A 96 10.82 -4.96 -7.81
N GLY A 97 10.02 -3.95 -7.46
CA GLY A 97 10.42 -2.85 -6.58
C GLY A 97 10.85 -3.30 -5.18
N GLU A 98 10.37 -4.45 -4.72
CA GLU A 98 10.78 -5.08 -3.47
C GLU A 98 12.29 -5.36 -3.39
N ASN A 99 12.96 -5.56 -4.51
CA ASN A 99 14.41 -5.76 -4.56
C ASN A 99 15.20 -4.51 -4.13
N PHE A 100 14.57 -3.35 -4.16
CA PHE A 100 15.17 -2.08 -3.75
C PHE A 100 14.90 -1.72 -2.28
N LEU A 101 14.23 -2.58 -1.54
CA LEU A 101 13.93 -2.38 -0.11
C LEU A 101 15.15 -1.96 0.73
N PRO A 102 16.37 -2.52 0.50
CA PRO A 102 17.56 -2.09 1.22
C PRO A 102 17.92 -0.60 1.05
N LEU A 103 17.50 0.02 -0.04
CA LEU A 103 17.82 1.43 -0.32
C LEU A 103 16.90 2.41 0.40
N PHE A 104 15.78 1.93 0.91
CA PHE A 104 14.79 2.70 1.67
C PHE A 104 15.04 2.64 3.18
N ASN A 105 15.82 1.66 3.66
CA ASN A 105 15.99 1.37 5.07
C ASN A 105 17.46 1.38 5.50
N ASP A 106 17.76 1.81 6.73
CA ASP A 106 19.13 1.75 7.28
C ASP A 106 19.52 0.33 7.64
N LYS A 107 18.54 -0.47 8.03
CA LYS A 107 18.74 -1.85 8.46
C LYS A 107 17.53 -2.67 8.08
N LEU A 108 17.77 -3.83 7.49
CA LEU A 108 16.75 -4.84 7.27
C LEU A 108 16.84 -5.91 8.36
N SER A 109 15.69 -6.42 8.76
CA SER A 109 15.58 -7.62 9.59
C SER A 109 15.34 -8.83 8.71
N ASN A 110 15.80 -9.99 9.13
CA ASN A 110 15.47 -11.25 8.49
C ASN A 110 14.50 -12.06 9.36
N ILE A 111 13.91 -13.10 8.78
CA ILE A 111 12.91 -13.92 9.48
C ILE A 111 13.46 -14.52 10.79
N PHE A 112 14.74 -14.84 10.85
CA PHE A 112 15.35 -15.43 12.05
C PHE A 112 15.42 -14.45 13.22
N SER A 113 15.38 -13.14 12.96
CA SER A 113 15.36 -12.15 14.05
C SER A 113 14.02 -12.13 14.80
N TYR A 114 12.96 -12.70 14.22
CA TYR A 114 11.63 -12.83 14.82
C TYR A 114 11.43 -14.20 15.49
N CYS A 115 12.22 -15.21 15.15
CA CYS A 115 12.22 -16.52 15.79
C CYS A 115 13.01 -16.43 17.09
N LYS A 116 12.36 -15.99 18.16
CA LYS A 116 12.93 -16.10 19.53
C LYS A 116 12.77 -17.54 19.97
N ASN A 117 13.88 -18.22 20.27
CA ASN A 117 13.89 -19.47 21.04
C ASN A 117 13.35 -19.24 22.44
#